data_d2e8da09dd72864602b975c823f49714
#
_entry.id   d2e8da09dd72864602b975c823f49714
#
_cell.length_a   1.000
_cell.length_b   1.000
_cell.length_c   1.000
_cell.angle_alpha   90.00
_cell.angle_beta   90.00
_cell.angle_gamma   90.00
#
_symmetry.space_group_name_H-M   'P 1'
#
loop_
_entity.id
_entity.type
_entity.pdbx_description
1 polymer ?
#
loop_
_entity_poly.entity_id
_entity_poly.type
_entity_poly.pdbx_seq_one_letter_code
_entity_poly.pdbx_strand_id
1 'polypeptide(L)'
;MFSALLITAAAAVLGFYALFVALPLAAAGFIAADILCQHAVKPRPTFRLELDSIPEGGETLVAVATLITDDGWDEITETLSRFAYATPDTRVSFCLLADHPDSKTQYAPGDGRAAEKARAVIDRLNALHGERFCLFLRERRLNRSEGRYGGFERKRGAVCELAECIAAGGSAALYGGARFIGGVKYLLTLDSDTRLSVGTVTELVSAALHPVNRARVEGGRVVSGCGVIQPAVRTSLENAYKTGFTRLISGAGGTEVYATAAYARGQTVFGEGVFCGKGLIDVSAFCAVVLGALPCGRVLSHDVLEGAMLHTLYAPETVLTDSTPKNAVSYYRREHRWIRGDVQNLYFLFRPGLRRLTRLRLLASVLRALLPLFSAAAMCFCGFLLHGRGILLFLFSYAYLFLPFAVSVLHSLFAKSPFACLRYFSRVYSELLQSLFRLIYELSASGRRAFLALNASLLAAYRSATGRKTLEWVTAAQAERAGAGLGKYALDSAASTLLGAALLAFAQVSFARFIGLMWFVYPFAAVFLSRPLEGGGPVRARLPERQERVLRAYCADMWRFYAENVSEATNHL
;
A
#
# COMPACT_ATOMS: atom_id res chain seq x y z
N MET A 1 -22.97 9.20 14.77
CA MET A 1 -23.75 10.44 14.86
C MET A 1 -23.79 11.18 13.52
N PHE A 2 -22.67 11.71 12.95
CA PHE A 2 -22.67 12.45 11.67
C PHE A 2 -23.29 11.67 10.50
N SER A 3 -22.91 10.41 10.31
CA SER A 3 -23.49 9.58 9.26
C SER A 3 -25.01 9.41 9.40
N ALA A 4 -25.47 9.20 10.63
CA ALA A 4 -26.92 9.09 10.90
C ALA A 4 -27.65 10.40 10.59
N LEU A 5 -27.10 11.54 11.00
CA LEU A 5 -27.68 12.86 10.69
C LEU A 5 -27.78 13.11 9.19
N LEU A 6 -26.70 12.81 8.43
CA LEU A 6 -26.69 12.98 6.97
C LEU A 6 -27.71 12.07 6.29
N ILE A 7 -27.80 10.80 6.71
CA ILE A 7 -28.78 9.85 6.16
C ILE A 7 -30.20 10.28 6.51
N THR A 8 -30.48 10.74 7.75
CA THR A 8 -31.78 11.22 8.15
C THR A 8 -32.20 12.47 7.37
N ALA A 9 -31.27 13.43 7.19
CA ALA A 9 -31.52 14.60 6.36
C ALA A 9 -31.80 14.22 4.90
N ALA A 10 -31.06 13.29 4.35
CA ALA A 10 -31.30 12.76 3.01
C ALA A 10 -32.66 12.05 2.91
N ALA A 11 -33.05 11.27 3.92
CA ALA A 11 -34.35 10.60 3.96
C ALA A 11 -35.51 11.60 4.01
N ALA A 12 -35.38 12.68 4.77
CA ALA A 12 -36.38 13.74 4.82
C ALA A 12 -36.59 14.45 3.49
N VAL A 13 -35.50 14.59 2.68
CA VAL A 13 -35.54 15.31 1.40
C VAL A 13 -35.86 14.38 0.23
N LEU A 14 -35.26 13.18 0.22
CA LEU A 14 -35.32 12.25 -0.90
C LEU A 14 -36.33 11.09 -0.71
N GLY A 15 -36.84 10.89 0.51
CA GLY A 15 -37.70 9.75 0.81
C GLY A 15 -36.99 8.41 0.57
N PHE A 16 -37.67 7.49 -0.14
CA PHE A 16 -37.15 6.18 -0.48
C PHE A 16 -35.79 6.22 -1.23
N TYR A 17 -35.55 7.27 -2.00
CA TYR A 17 -34.32 7.43 -2.78
C TYR A 17 -33.06 7.63 -1.91
N ALA A 18 -33.23 7.96 -0.64
CA ALA A 18 -32.12 8.04 0.31
C ALA A 18 -31.38 6.71 0.47
N LEU A 19 -32.02 5.57 0.19
CA LEU A 19 -31.36 4.25 0.25
C LEU A 19 -30.17 4.14 -0.73
N PHE A 20 -30.24 4.75 -1.89
CA PHE A 20 -29.18 4.73 -2.89
C PHE A 20 -27.96 5.56 -2.47
N VAL A 21 -28.15 6.57 -1.66
CA VAL A 21 -27.10 7.48 -1.19
C VAL A 21 -26.67 7.22 0.26
N ALA A 22 -27.30 6.26 0.95
CA ALA A 22 -27.02 5.99 2.36
C ALA A 22 -25.54 5.62 2.61
N LEU A 23 -24.97 4.76 1.78
CA LEU A 23 -23.57 4.37 1.92
C LEU A 23 -22.59 5.52 1.59
N PRO A 24 -22.71 6.25 0.48
CA PRO A 24 -21.95 7.48 0.24
C PRO A 24 -22.03 8.51 1.37
N LEU A 25 -23.22 8.75 1.92
CA LEU A 25 -23.41 9.68 3.04
C LEU A 25 -22.81 9.14 4.35
N ALA A 26 -22.91 7.84 4.59
CA ALA A 26 -22.22 7.22 5.73
C ALA A 26 -20.71 7.44 5.62
N ALA A 27 -20.13 7.22 4.45
CA ALA A 27 -18.71 7.46 4.21
C ALA A 27 -18.33 8.94 4.40
N ALA A 28 -19.12 9.87 3.88
CA ALA A 28 -18.91 11.30 4.11
C ALA A 28 -18.98 11.65 5.60
N GLY A 29 -19.91 11.06 6.35
CA GLY A 29 -20.00 11.23 7.80
C GLY A 29 -18.78 10.71 8.57
N PHE A 30 -18.19 9.60 8.14
CA PHE A 30 -16.93 9.11 8.70
C PHE A 30 -15.76 10.05 8.39
N ILE A 31 -15.68 10.57 7.16
CA ILE A 31 -14.67 11.56 6.77
C ILE A 31 -14.83 12.84 7.62
N ALA A 32 -16.05 13.34 7.80
CA ALA A 32 -16.30 14.50 8.65
C ALA A 32 -15.87 14.25 10.10
N ALA A 33 -16.16 13.06 10.64
CA ALA A 33 -15.72 12.67 11.97
C ALA A 33 -14.18 12.62 12.07
N ASP A 34 -13.48 12.07 11.07
CA ASP A 34 -12.00 12.06 11.05
C ASP A 34 -11.43 13.48 11.01
N ILE A 35 -11.99 14.37 10.19
CA ILE A 35 -11.58 15.78 10.13
C ILE A 35 -11.72 16.46 11.50
N LEU A 36 -12.82 16.24 12.19
CA LEU A 36 -13.02 16.79 13.55
C LEU A 36 -12.05 16.16 14.57
N CYS A 37 -11.80 14.87 14.46
CA CYS A 37 -10.81 14.19 15.29
C CYS A 37 -9.38 14.71 15.06
N GLN A 38 -9.06 15.27 13.88
CA GLN A 38 -7.74 15.86 13.62
C GLN A 38 -7.39 17.00 14.59
N HIS A 39 -8.38 17.73 15.05
CA HIS A 39 -8.20 18.83 16.02
C HIS A 39 -8.27 18.36 17.48
N ALA A 40 -8.98 17.28 17.74
CA ALA A 40 -9.22 16.77 19.10
C ALA A 40 -8.20 15.71 19.56
N VAL A 41 -7.68 14.90 18.63
CA VAL A 41 -6.81 13.77 18.96
C VAL A 41 -5.40 14.00 18.41
N LYS A 42 -4.45 14.17 19.32
CA LYS A 42 -3.02 14.18 18.98
C LYS A 42 -2.50 12.73 18.90
N PRO A 43 -1.84 12.32 17.81
CA PRO A 43 -1.20 11.01 17.73
C PRO A 43 -0.22 10.81 18.88
N ARG A 44 -0.26 9.66 19.50
CA ARG A 44 0.76 9.28 20.49
C ARG A 44 2.03 8.87 19.77
N PRO A 45 3.21 9.33 20.21
CA PRO A 45 4.47 8.87 19.66
C PRO A 45 4.65 7.37 19.94
N THR A 46 5.40 6.69 19.08
CA THR A 46 5.79 5.30 19.30
C THR A 46 6.83 5.26 20.43
N PHE A 47 6.58 4.46 21.46
CA PHE A 47 7.58 4.21 22.50
C PHE A 47 8.75 3.43 21.88
N ARG A 48 9.96 3.93 22.04
CA ARG A 48 11.20 3.32 21.55
C ARG A 48 12.35 3.56 22.48
N LEU A 49 13.33 2.67 22.46
CA LEU A 49 14.59 2.86 23.15
C LEU A 49 15.48 3.80 22.33
N GLU A 50 16.37 4.53 22.97
CA GLU A 50 17.47 5.20 22.27
C GLU A 50 18.59 4.18 22.11
N LEU A 51 18.91 3.83 20.85
CA LEU A 51 19.89 2.82 20.51
C LEU A 51 20.89 3.40 19.50
N ASP A 52 22.17 3.34 19.82
CA ASP A 52 23.26 3.62 18.87
C ASP A 52 23.50 2.42 17.94
N SER A 53 23.29 1.21 18.45
CA SER A 53 23.36 -0.05 17.71
C SER A 53 22.35 -1.05 18.27
N ILE A 54 22.02 -2.05 17.46
CA ILE A 54 21.07 -3.11 17.87
C ILE A 54 21.76 -4.00 18.93
N PRO A 55 21.17 -4.15 20.14
CA PRO A 55 21.74 -4.99 21.18
C PRO A 55 21.53 -6.48 20.90
N GLU A 56 22.16 -7.32 21.70
CA GLU A 56 21.90 -8.76 21.76
C GLU A 56 20.41 -9.01 22.07
N GLY A 57 19.82 -9.97 21.36
CA GLY A 57 18.38 -10.23 21.42
C GLY A 57 17.55 -9.29 20.54
N GLY A 58 18.20 -8.50 19.66
CA GLY A 58 17.57 -7.68 18.63
C GLY A 58 17.92 -8.13 17.20
N GLU A 59 18.52 -9.31 17.04
CA GLU A 59 18.95 -9.85 15.75
C GLU A 59 17.81 -9.85 14.74
N THR A 60 18.03 -9.19 13.61
CA THR A 60 16.99 -8.92 12.64
C THR A 60 17.37 -9.43 11.26
N LEU A 61 16.43 -10.14 10.60
CA LEU A 61 16.52 -10.54 9.21
C LEU A 61 15.60 -9.67 8.36
N VAL A 62 16.17 -8.97 7.39
CA VAL A 62 15.41 -8.20 6.38
C VAL A 62 15.14 -9.10 5.19
N ALA A 63 13.89 -9.52 4.99
CA ALA A 63 13.49 -10.43 3.92
C ALA A 63 12.81 -9.68 2.79
N VAL A 64 13.37 -9.79 1.58
CA VAL A 64 12.86 -9.19 0.35
C VAL A 64 12.19 -10.27 -0.49
N ALA A 65 10.86 -10.21 -0.58
CA ALA A 65 10.10 -11.18 -1.36
C ALA A 65 10.17 -10.87 -2.86
N THR A 66 10.60 -11.85 -3.66
CA THR A 66 10.76 -11.69 -5.11
C THR A 66 10.44 -12.97 -5.89
N LEU A 67 10.16 -12.80 -7.19
CA LEU A 67 10.15 -13.92 -8.16
C LEU A 67 11.47 -13.92 -8.90
N ILE A 68 12.19 -15.03 -8.86
CA ILE A 68 13.44 -15.16 -9.61
C ILE A 68 13.15 -15.46 -11.09
N THR A 69 13.77 -14.67 -11.97
CA THR A 69 13.69 -14.81 -13.42
C THR A 69 15.10 -14.72 -14.01
N ASP A 70 15.23 -14.91 -15.31
CA ASP A 70 16.55 -14.77 -15.97
C ASP A 70 17.10 -13.33 -15.95
N ASP A 71 16.22 -12.32 -15.77
CA ASP A 71 16.54 -10.90 -15.83
C ASP A 71 16.30 -10.19 -14.48
N GLY A 72 16.85 -8.98 -14.35
CA GLY A 72 16.62 -8.10 -13.19
C GLY A 72 17.61 -8.29 -12.03
N TRP A 73 18.66 -9.07 -12.20
CA TRP A 73 19.62 -9.38 -11.15
C TRP A 73 20.46 -8.18 -10.72
N ASP A 74 20.76 -7.25 -11.64
CA ASP A 74 21.50 -6.02 -11.31
C ASP A 74 20.69 -5.13 -10.35
N GLU A 75 19.38 -4.98 -10.60
CA GLU A 75 18.49 -4.19 -9.75
C GLU A 75 18.34 -4.83 -8.35
N ILE A 76 18.22 -6.16 -8.28
CA ILE A 76 18.17 -6.91 -7.02
C ILE A 76 19.47 -6.74 -6.24
N THR A 77 20.62 -6.91 -6.91
CA THR A 77 21.95 -6.76 -6.31
C THR A 77 22.16 -5.35 -5.76
N GLU A 78 21.80 -4.34 -6.55
CA GLU A 78 21.90 -2.94 -6.15
C GLU A 78 20.97 -2.64 -4.95
N THR A 79 19.75 -3.16 -4.95
CA THR A 79 18.78 -2.96 -3.86
C THR A 79 19.30 -3.56 -2.55
N LEU A 80 19.77 -4.81 -2.57
CA LEU A 80 20.30 -5.48 -1.39
C LEU A 80 21.59 -4.80 -0.89
N SER A 81 22.49 -4.38 -1.81
CA SER A 81 23.68 -3.63 -1.44
C SER A 81 23.36 -2.29 -0.78
N ARG A 82 22.37 -1.55 -1.31
CA ARG A 82 21.88 -0.31 -0.68
C ARG A 82 21.32 -0.56 0.72
N PHE A 83 20.67 -1.68 0.95
CA PHE A 83 20.16 -2.03 2.30
C PHE A 83 21.30 -2.27 3.28
N ALA A 84 22.38 -2.91 2.85
CA ALA A 84 23.57 -3.10 3.68
C ALA A 84 24.23 -1.77 4.05
N TYR A 85 24.33 -0.83 3.11
CA TYR A 85 24.83 0.53 3.39
C TYR A 85 23.87 1.34 4.29
N ALA A 86 22.56 1.20 4.09
CA ALA A 86 21.57 1.88 4.92
C ALA A 86 21.50 1.32 6.36
N THR A 87 22.04 0.12 6.58
CA THR A 87 21.99 -0.60 7.86
C THR A 87 23.34 -1.26 8.12
N PRO A 88 24.34 -0.51 8.56
CA PRO A 88 25.69 -1.04 8.79
C PRO A 88 25.80 -1.99 10.00
N ASP A 89 24.78 -2.03 10.87
CA ASP A 89 24.77 -2.88 12.07
C ASP A 89 24.93 -4.36 11.71
N THR A 90 25.90 -5.03 12.36
CA THR A 90 26.25 -6.43 12.11
C THR A 90 25.20 -7.44 12.59
N ARG A 91 24.28 -7.01 13.45
CA ARG A 91 23.13 -7.81 13.92
C ARG A 91 21.94 -7.77 12.97
N VAL A 92 22.09 -7.10 11.82
CA VAL A 92 21.11 -7.12 10.75
C VAL A 92 21.66 -7.91 9.58
N SER A 93 20.88 -8.88 9.14
CA SER A 93 21.16 -9.73 7.99
C SER A 93 20.06 -9.60 6.94
N PHE A 94 20.32 -10.00 5.73
CA PHE A 94 19.42 -9.82 4.59
C PHE A 94 19.13 -11.16 3.92
N CYS A 95 17.85 -11.38 3.60
CA CYS A 95 17.39 -12.59 2.93
C CYS A 95 16.70 -12.25 1.61
N LEU A 96 17.14 -12.83 0.52
CA LEU A 96 16.37 -12.89 -0.69
C LEU A 96 15.36 -14.03 -0.56
N LEU A 97 14.10 -13.67 -0.26
CA LEU A 97 12.99 -14.60 -0.11
C LEU A 97 12.38 -14.86 -1.48
N ALA A 98 12.80 -15.97 -2.12
CA ALA A 98 12.64 -16.19 -3.54
C ALA A 98 11.66 -17.33 -3.87
N ASP A 99 10.80 -17.07 -4.86
CA ASP A 99 9.96 -18.06 -5.51
C ASP A 99 10.27 -18.13 -7.01
N HIS A 100 10.12 -19.31 -7.59
CA HIS A 100 10.02 -19.44 -9.04
C HIS A 100 8.67 -18.95 -9.57
N PRO A 101 8.59 -18.37 -10.78
CA PRO A 101 7.31 -18.06 -11.43
C PRO A 101 6.45 -19.31 -11.59
N ASP A 102 5.12 -19.11 -11.64
CA ASP A 102 4.17 -20.21 -11.86
C ASP A 102 4.45 -20.97 -13.15
N SER A 103 4.32 -22.30 -13.09
CA SER A 103 4.54 -23.19 -14.23
C SER A 103 3.46 -24.27 -14.33
N LYS A 104 3.35 -24.92 -15.49
CA LYS A 104 2.54 -26.15 -15.66
C LYS A 104 3.20 -27.37 -15.03
N THR A 105 4.52 -27.33 -14.84
CA THR A 105 5.33 -28.39 -14.26
C THR A 105 6.04 -27.92 -13.00
N GLN A 106 6.40 -28.83 -12.11
CA GLN A 106 7.12 -28.49 -10.88
C GLN A 106 8.48 -27.88 -11.19
N TYR A 107 9.20 -28.44 -12.15
CA TYR A 107 10.47 -27.92 -12.65
C TYR A 107 10.26 -27.40 -14.08
N ALA A 108 10.68 -26.17 -14.33
CA ALA A 108 10.59 -25.54 -15.65
C ALA A 108 12.00 -25.31 -16.23
N PRO A 109 12.11 -25.28 -17.58
CA PRO A 109 13.38 -24.89 -18.23
C PRO A 109 13.84 -23.51 -17.72
N GLY A 110 15.11 -23.41 -17.33
CA GLY A 110 15.68 -22.16 -16.81
C GLY A 110 15.71 -22.03 -15.28
N ASP A 111 14.97 -22.86 -14.53
CA ASP A 111 14.94 -22.79 -13.06
C ASP A 111 16.33 -22.94 -12.44
N GLY A 112 17.13 -23.92 -12.91
CA GLY A 112 18.50 -24.14 -12.44
C GLY A 112 19.37 -22.92 -12.67
N ARG A 113 19.32 -22.33 -13.87
CA ARG A 113 20.07 -21.12 -14.20
C ARG A 113 19.67 -19.93 -13.34
N ALA A 114 18.37 -19.73 -13.10
CA ALA A 114 17.87 -18.65 -12.23
C ALA A 114 18.34 -18.86 -10.79
N ALA A 115 18.34 -20.10 -10.29
CA ALA A 115 18.83 -20.44 -8.95
C ALA A 115 20.34 -20.23 -8.82
N GLU A 116 21.13 -20.61 -9.83
CA GLU A 116 22.59 -20.38 -9.86
C GLU A 116 22.91 -18.88 -9.85
N LYS A 117 22.21 -18.07 -10.67
CA LYS A 117 22.36 -16.61 -10.67
C LYS A 117 22.01 -16.02 -9.31
N ALA A 118 20.93 -16.50 -8.65
CA ALA A 118 20.57 -16.05 -7.32
C ALA A 118 21.67 -16.33 -6.30
N ARG A 119 22.25 -17.53 -6.32
CA ARG A 119 23.38 -17.90 -5.44
C ARG A 119 24.60 -17.03 -5.70
N ALA A 120 24.96 -16.83 -6.96
CA ALA A 120 26.10 -15.99 -7.34
C ALA A 120 25.93 -14.52 -6.86
N VAL A 121 24.71 -13.99 -6.88
CA VAL A 121 24.40 -12.66 -6.31
C VAL A 121 24.65 -12.65 -4.81
N ILE A 122 24.20 -13.66 -4.07
CA ILE A 122 24.42 -13.75 -2.62
C ILE A 122 25.92 -13.87 -2.30
N ASP A 123 26.66 -14.71 -3.04
CA ASP A 123 28.11 -14.86 -2.84
C ASP A 123 28.84 -13.54 -3.07
N ARG A 124 28.48 -12.83 -4.16
CA ARG A 124 29.04 -11.50 -4.45
C ARG A 124 28.74 -10.47 -3.35
N LEU A 125 27.50 -10.44 -2.85
CA LEU A 125 27.11 -9.54 -1.76
C LEU A 125 27.82 -9.87 -0.46
N ASN A 126 27.98 -11.15 -0.13
CA ASN A 126 28.74 -11.59 1.04
C ASN A 126 30.24 -11.25 0.93
N ALA A 127 30.83 -11.36 -0.26
CA ALA A 127 32.20 -10.95 -0.51
C ALA A 127 32.41 -9.42 -0.33
N LEU A 128 31.39 -8.60 -0.66
CA LEU A 128 31.46 -7.14 -0.57
C LEU A 128 31.15 -6.60 0.83
N HIS A 129 30.17 -7.18 1.52
CA HIS A 129 29.59 -6.63 2.76
C HIS A 129 29.73 -7.54 3.99
N GLY A 130 30.51 -8.64 3.88
CA GLY A 130 30.60 -9.68 4.90
C GLY A 130 29.42 -10.66 4.83
N GLU A 131 29.53 -11.77 5.58
CA GLU A 131 28.56 -12.88 5.57
C GLU A 131 27.21 -12.49 6.24
N ARG A 132 26.46 -11.61 5.60
CA ARG A 132 25.18 -11.07 6.09
C ARG A 132 23.99 -11.39 5.18
N PHE A 133 24.24 -12.05 4.03
CA PHE A 133 23.20 -12.31 3.04
C PHE A 133 22.93 -13.80 2.92
N CYS A 134 21.65 -14.14 2.74
CA CYS A 134 21.21 -15.49 2.43
C CYS A 134 20.12 -15.49 1.35
N LEU A 135 19.94 -16.65 0.73
CA LEU A 135 18.85 -16.93 -0.19
C LEU A 135 17.96 -17.98 0.45
N PHE A 136 16.66 -17.72 0.54
CA PHE A 136 15.66 -18.71 0.86
C PHE A 136 14.84 -18.98 -0.40
N LEU A 137 15.17 -20.07 -1.12
CA LEU A 137 14.55 -20.43 -2.39
C LEU A 137 13.59 -21.59 -2.19
N ARG A 138 12.31 -21.36 -2.48
CA ARG A 138 11.27 -22.37 -2.33
C ARG A 138 11.04 -23.17 -3.60
N GLU A 139 10.77 -24.45 -3.42
CA GLU A 139 10.29 -25.30 -4.51
C GLU A 139 8.83 -25.02 -4.83
N ARG A 140 8.47 -25.16 -6.11
CA ARG A 140 7.08 -25.08 -6.53
C ARG A 140 6.29 -26.26 -5.97
N ARG A 141 5.10 -25.99 -5.47
CA ARG A 141 4.11 -26.98 -5.10
C ARG A 141 2.87 -26.86 -5.98
N LEU A 142 2.17 -27.98 -6.22
CA LEU A 142 0.93 -27.95 -7.00
C LEU A 142 -0.17 -27.22 -6.22
N ASN A 143 -0.61 -26.11 -6.75
CA ASN A 143 -1.83 -25.45 -6.31
C ASN A 143 -3.02 -26.06 -7.06
N ARG A 144 -3.73 -26.98 -6.40
CA ARG A 144 -4.87 -27.68 -6.99
C ARG A 144 -5.99 -26.73 -7.41
N SER A 145 -6.19 -25.61 -6.68
CA SER A 145 -7.22 -24.62 -7.01
C SER A 145 -6.92 -23.86 -8.31
N GLU A 146 -5.64 -23.67 -8.62
CA GLU A 146 -5.17 -22.96 -9.81
C GLU A 146 -4.78 -23.88 -10.97
N GLY A 147 -4.55 -25.16 -10.70
CA GLY A 147 -4.06 -26.14 -11.67
C GLY A 147 -2.64 -25.85 -12.17
N ARG A 148 -1.82 -25.22 -11.33
CA ARG A 148 -0.44 -24.82 -11.63
C ARG A 148 0.48 -25.08 -10.45
N TYR A 149 1.77 -25.25 -10.77
CA TYR A 149 2.83 -25.29 -9.78
C TYR A 149 3.35 -23.88 -9.53
N GLY A 150 3.52 -23.49 -8.26
CA GLY A 150 4.03 -22.17 -7.86
C GLY A 150 4.44 -22.14 -6.39
N GLY A 151 4.89 -21.01 -5.91
CA GLY A 151 5.15 -20.78 -4.48
C GLY A 151 3.86 -20.96 -3.70
N PHE A 152 3.82 -21.97 -2.81
CA PHE A 152 2.63 -22.28 -2.02
C PHE A 152 2.23 -21.08 -1.17
N GLU A 153 0.95 -20.67 -1.20
CA GLU A 153 0.43 -19.48 -0.50
C GLU A 153 1.13 -18.15 -0.86
N ARG A 154 1.87 -18.10 -1.94
CA ARG A 154 2.53 -16.87 -2.41
C ARG A 154 3.44 -16.26 -1.33
N LYS A 155 3.45 -14.92 -1.19
CA LYS A 155 4.24 -14.19 -0.18
C LYS A 155 3.94 -14.67 1.24
N ARG A 156 2.66 -14.89 1.58
CA ARG A 156 2.28 -15.41 2.90
C ARG A 156 2.99 -16.72 3.23
N GLY A 157 2.89 -17.71 2.33
CA GLY A 157 3.56 -18.98 2.52
C GLY A 157 5.07 -18.84 2.60
N ALA A 158 5.65 -17.91 1.83
CA ALA A 158 7.09 -17.63 1.89
C ALA A 158 7.51 -17.11 3.27
N VAL A 159 6.75 -16.18 3.84
CA VAL A 159 7.00 -15.64 5.19
C VAL A 159 6.80 -16.72 6.26
N CYS A 160 5.76 -17.55 6.14
CA CYS A 160 5.52 -18.66 7.06
C CYS A 160 6.67 -19.68 7.04
N GLU A 161 7.08 -20.15 5.86
CA GLU A 161 8.17 -21.13 5.71
C GLU A 161 9.52 -20.56 6.17
N LEU A 162 9.78 -19.26 5.93
CA LEU A 162 10.97 -18.60 6.44
C LEU A 162 10.94 -18.48 7.97
N ALA A 163 9.79 -18.14 8.57
CA ALA A 163 9.65 -18.08 10.03
C ALA A 163 9.86 -19.47 10.68
N GLU A 164 9.33 -20.54 10.06
CA GLU A 164 9.60 -21.92 10.48
C GLU A 164 11.08 -22.29 10.36
N CYS A 165 11.73 -21.88 9.26
CA CYS A 165 13.17 -22.07 9.06
C CYS A 165 14.00 -21.37 10.15
N ILE A 166 13.66 -20.13 10.50
CA ILE A 166 14.32 -19.38 11.57
C ILE A 166 14.13 -20.11 12.90
N ALA A 167 12.91 -20.51 13.24
CA ALA A 167 12.60 -21.21 14.49
C ALA A 167 13.29 -22.58 14.60
N ALA A 168 13.53 -23.26 13.48
CA ALA A 168 14.23 -24.53 13.41
C ALA A 168 15.77 -24.38 13.34
N GLY A 169 16.29 -23.17 13.18
CA GLY A 169 17.73 -22.91 13.02
C GLY A 169 18.30 -23.26 11.64
N GLY A 170 17.45 -23.43 10.63
CA GLY A 170 17.85 -23.70 9.24
C GLY A 170 16.88 -24.62 8.49
N SER A 171 17.06 -24.71 7.19
CA SER A 171 16.36 -25.68 6.32
C SER A 171 17.14 -25.92 5.02
N ALA A 172 16.77 -26.95 4.25
CA ALA A 172 17.38 -27.25 2.94
C ALA A 172 17.11 -26.18 1.88
N ALA A 173 16.09 -25.34 2.07
CA ALA A 173 15.77 -24.22 1.18
C ALA A 173 16.68 -23.00 1.38
N LEU A 174 17.48 -22.99 2.46
CA LEU A 174 18.38 -21.90 2.82
C LEU A 174 19.75 -22.10 2.16
N TYR A 175 20.23 -21.06 1.46
CA TYR A 175 21.60 -20.98 0.95
C TYR A 175 22.32 -19.81 1.62
N GLY A 176 23.46 -20.06 2.25
CA GLY A 176 24.15 -19.07 3.08
C GLY A 176 23.41 -18.80 4.40
N GLY A 177 23.97 -17.96 5.24
CA GLY A 177 23.30 -17.47 6.46
C GLY A 177 23.06 -18.48 7.59
N ALA A 178 23.59 -19.70 7.51
CA ALA A 178 23.44 -20.70 8.57
C ALA A 178 23.98 -20.25 9.93
N ARG A 179 24.95 -19.31 9.93
CA ARG A 179 25.60 -18.80 11.15
C ARG A 179 24.71 -17.89 11.98
N PHE A 180 23.75 -17.19 11.35
CA PHE A 180 22.90 -16.20 12.04
C PHE A 180 21.42 -16.55 12.06
N ILE A 181 20.96 -17.50 11.21
CA ILE A 181 19.53 -17.74 11.02
C ILE A 181 18.81 -18.19 12.30
N GLY A 182 19.42 -19.05 13.10
CA GLY A 182 18.84 -19.56 14.35
C GLY A 182 18.79 -18.53 15.49
N GLY A 183 19.49 -17.40 15.35
CA GLY A 183 19.49 -16.32 16.34
C GLY A 183 18.53 -15.18 16.01
N VAL A 184 17.90 -15.21 14.85
CA VAL A 184 17.01 -14.14 14.39
C VAL A 184 15.77 -14.05 15.27
N LYS A 185 15.56 -12.89 15.87
CA LYS A 185 14.37 -12.59 16.67
C LYS A 185 13.31 -11.85 15.88
N TYR A 186 13.72 -10.94 15.03
CA TYR A 186 12.80 -10.11 14.26
C TYR A 186 12.97 -10.35 12.76
N LEU A 187 11.84 -10.39 12.06
CA LEU A 187 11.77 -10.51 10.61
C LEU A 187 11.14 -9.23 10.03
N LEU A 188 11.91 -8.44 9.29
CA LEU A 188 11.41 -7.30 8.53
C LEU A 188 11.03 -7.76 7.12
N THR A 189 9.74 -7.81 6.81
CA THR A 189 9.25 -8.22 5.50
C THR A 189 9.11 -7.02 4.57
N LEU A 190 9.67 -7.13 3.36
CA LEU A 190 9.64 -6.10 2.33
C LEU A 190 9.21 -6.70 0.98
N ASP A 191 8.71 -5.85 0.09
CA ASP A 191 8.54 -6.18 -1.33
C ASP A 191 9.80 -5.77 -2.12
N SER A 192 9.99 -6.31 -3.31
CA SER A 192 11.17 -6.05 -4.14
C SER A 192 11.33 -4.58 -4.58
N ASP A 193 10.24 -3.82 -4.56
CA ASP A 193 10.20 -2.40 -4.90
C ASP A 193 10.24 -1.45 -3.68
N THR A 194 10.31 -2.00 -2.47
CA THR A 194 10.41 -1.24 -1.22
C THR A 194 11.86 -0.82 -0.97
N ARG A 195 12.05 0.41 -0.49
CA ARG A 195 13.38 0.95 -0.15
C ARG A 195 13.46 1.29 1.34
N LEU A 196 14.61 0.98 1.92
CA LEU A 196 14.97 1.34 3.29
C LEU A 196 15.71 2.69 3.31
N SER A 197 15.38 3.51 4.29
CA SER A 197 16.18 4.68 4.65
C SER A 197 17.21 4.31 5.74
N VAL A 198 18.25 5.11 5.87
CA VAL A 198 19.26 4.95 6.94
C VAL A 198 18.56 4.98 8.30
N GLY A 199 18.93 4.06 9.20
CA GLY A 199 18.38 3.96 10.55
C GLY A 199 17.02 3.30 10.69
N THR A 200 16.28 3.05 9.58
CA THR A 200 14.92 2.47 9.62
C THR A 200 14.84 1.17 10.41
N VAL A 201 15.80 0.25 10.23
CA VAL A 201 15.78 -1.05 10.92
C VAL A 201 16.03 -0.85 12.42
N THR A 202 17.03 -0.03 12.78
CA THR A 202 17.36 0.28 14.18
C THR A 202 16.19 0.94 14.91
N GLU A 203 15.48 1.87 14.25
CA GLU A 203 14.27 2.50 14.81
C GLU A 203 13.14 1.49 15.05
N LEU A 204 12.89 0.57 14.11
CA LEU A 204 11.88 -0.47 14.29
C LEU A 204 12.23 -1.45 15.40
N VAL A 205 13.51 -1.86 15.46
CA VAL A 205 14.00 -2.76 16.52
C VAL A 205 13.96 -2.06 17.88
N SER A 206 14.31 -0.77 17.95
CA SER A 206 14.24 0.00 19.18
C SER A 206 12.81 0.08 19.74
N ALA A 207 11.82 0.22 18.84
CA ALA A 207 10.42 0.15 19.21
C ALA A 207 10.01 -1.27 19.67
N ALA A 208 10.47 -2.33 18.96
CA ALA A 208 10.15 -3.71 19.31
C ALA A 208 10.76 -4.15 20.66
N LEU A 209 11.95 -3.66 20.97
CA LEU A 209 12.63 -3.97 22.22
C LEU A 209 12.08 -3.20 23.43
N HIS A 210 11.33 -2.12 23.20
CA HIS A 210 10.73 -1.34 24.29
C HIS A 210 9.76 -2.22 25.11
N PRO A 211 9.87 -2.27 26.46
CA PRO A 211 9.10 -3.20 27.30
C PRO A 211 7.57 -3.14 27.10
N VAL A 212 7.02 -1.95 26.84
CA VAL A 212 5.58 -1.74 26.61
C VAL A 212 5.11 -2.38 25.30
N ASN A 213 6.00 -2.48 24.29
CA ASN A 213 5.66 -3.00 22.96
C ASN A 213 5.94 -4.49 22.81
N ARG A 214 6.75 -5.10 23.69
CA ARG A 214 7.08 -6.53 23.60
C ARG A 214 5.85 -7.39 23.60
N ALA A 215 5.75 -8.29 22.62
CA ALA A 215 4.65 -9.24 22.53
C ALA A 215 4.69 -10.23 23.69
N ARG A 216 3.58 -10.35 24.40
CA ARG A 216 3.32 -11.44 25.34
C ARG A 216 2.23 -12.33 24.78
N VAL A 217 2.59 -13.59 24.55
CA VAL A 217 1.69 -14.59 23.95
C VAL A 217 1.27 -15.59 24.99
N GLU A 218 -0.05 -15.79 25.13
CA GLU A 218 -0.65 -16.80 26.00
C GLU A 218 -1.79 -17.49 25.25
N GLY A 219 -1.84 -18.81 25.29
CA GLY A 219 -2.89 -19.60 24.64
C GLY A 219 -3.03 -19.34 23.13
N GLY A 220 -1.91 -19.10 22.42
CA GLY A 220 -1.91 -18.80 20.99
C GLY A 220 -2.46 -17.41 20.63
N ARG A 221 -2.43 -16.45 21.56
CA ARG A 221 -2.89 -15.07 21.35
C ARG A 221 -1.94 -14.07 21.95
N VAL A 222 -1.76 -12.93 21.29
CA VAL A 222 -1.08 -11.78 21.89
C VAL A 222 -2.01 -11.17 22.93
N VAL A 223 -1.59 -11.19 24.21
CA VAL A 223 -2.37 -10.64 25.33
C VAL A 223 -1.94 -9.22 25.69
N SER A 224 -0.69 -8.87 25.41
CA SER A 224 -0.17 -7.49 25.58
C SER A 224 0.99 -7.24 24.63
N GLY A 225 1.33 -5.97 24.40
CA GLY A 225 2.32 -5.57 23.42
C GLY A 225 1.86 -5.78 21.99
N CYS A 226 2.81 -5.91 21.05
CA CYS A 226 2.56 -6.10 19.63
C CYS A 226 3.54 -7.13 19.05
N GLY A 227 3.04 -8.05 18.23
CA GLY A 227 3.86 -9.01 17.48
C GLY A 227 4.28 -8.50 16.11
N VAL A 228 3.78 -7.34 15.68
CA VAL A 228 4.19 -6.69 14.43
C VAL A 228 4.19 -5.17 14.55
N ILE A 229 5.23 -4.53 14.02
CA ILE A 229 5.36 -3.09 13.92
C ILE A 229 5.29 -2.68 12.46
N GLN A 230 4.30 -1.86 12.12
CA GLN A 230 4.05 -1.33 10.79
C GLN A 230 4.63 0.08 10.67
N PRO A 231 5.70 0.31 9.89
CA PRO A 231 6.16 1.65 9.56
C PRO A 231 5.23 2.34 8.57
N ALA A 232 5.33 3.65 8.43
CA ALA A 232 4.66 4.39 7.38
C ALA A 232 5.24 3.99 6.01
N VAL A 233 4.38 3.72 5.02
CA VAL A 233 4.80 3.41 3.65
C VAL A 233 4.42 4.57 2.75
N ARG A 234 5.40 5.24 2.14
CA ARG A 234 5.21 6.40 1.27
C ARG A 234 5.70 6.14 -0.14
N THR A 235 5.11 6.82 -1.11
CA THR A 235 5.58 6.77 -2.49
C THR A 235 6.85 7.61 -2.62
N SER A 236 7.89 7.10 -3.29
CA SER A 236 9.09 7.87 -3.58
C SER A 236 8.78 9.04 -4.53
N LEU A 237 9.46 10.18 -4.34
CA LEU A 237 9.29 11.36 -5.21
C LEU A 237 9.57 11.02 -6.68
N GLU A 238 10.59 10.21 -6.94
CA GLU A 238 10.92 9.75 -8.28
C GLU A 238 9.73 9.05 -8.96
N ASN A 239 9.06 8.14 -8.23
CA ASN A 239 7.89 7.42 -8.76
C ASN A 239 6.66 8.33 -8.87
N ALA A 240 6.48 9.28 -7.97
CA ALA A 240 5.36 10.22 -8.00
C ALA A 240 5.34 11.12 -9.25
N TYR A 241 6.51 11.33 -9.89
CA TYR A 241 6.63 12.20 -11.06
C TYR A 241 6.86 11.46 -12.39
N LYS A 242 6.77 10.14 -12.43
CA LYS A 242 6.98 9.35 -13.68
C LYS A 242 5.91 9.59 -14.74
N THR A 243 4.66 9.78 -14.34
CA THR A 243 3.53 10.04 -15.23
C THR A 243 2.60 11.09 -14.63
N GLY A 244 1.73 11.71 -15.44
CA GLY A 244 0.67 12.57 -14.94
C GLY A 244 -0.27 11.82 -13.99
N PHE A 245 -0.50 10.54 -14.25
CA PHE A 245 -1.30 9.65 -13.40
C PHE A 245 -0.66 9.47 -12.01
N THR A 246 0.62 9.09 -11.94
CA THR A 246 1.31 8.92 -10.65
C THR A 246 1.35 10.22 -9.86
N ARG A 247 1.58 11.35 -10.51
CA ARG A 247 1.53 12.66 -9.88
C ARG A 247 0.16 12.98 -9.28
N LEU A 248 -0.92 12.61 -9.98
CA LEU A 248 -2.29 12.86 -9.53
C LEU A 248 -2.69 12.01 -8.33
N ILE A 249 -2.33 10.70 -8.34
CA ILE A 249 -2.76 9.76 -7.30
C ILE A 249 -1.83 9.74 -6.08
N SER A 250 -0.54 10.04 -6.23
CA SER A 250 0.42 9.97 -5.12
C SER A 250 0.17 11.01 -4.04
N GLY A 251 -0.35 12.20 -4.38
CA GLY A 251 -0.72 13.24 -3.41
C GLY A 251 0.37 13.49 -2.33
N ALA A 252 0.00 14.18 -1.27
CA ALA A 252 0.90 14.48 -0.15
C ALA A 252 1.17 13.27 0.79
N GLY A 253 0.36 12.22 0.71
CA GLY A 253 0.43 11.04 1.60
C GLY A 253 0.85 9.73 0.93
N GLY A 254 1.05 9.71 -0.39
CA GLY A 254 1.29 8.48 -1.15
C GLY A 254 -0.02 7.72 -1.45
N THR A 255 0.10 6.55 -2.10
CA THR A 255 -1.03 5.74 -2.54
C THR A 255 -1.56 4.80 -1.46
N GLU A 256 -0.77 4.51 -0.44
CA GLU A 256 -1.17 3.62 0.64
C GLU A 256 -1.98 4.39 1.69
N VAL A 257 -3.26 4.04 1.76
CA VAL A 257 -4.19 4.64 2.75
C VAL A 257 -3.68 4.44 4.17
N TYR A 258 -2.98 3.34 4.44
CA TYR A 258 -2.43 2.97 5.74
C TYR A 258 -1.24 3.81 6.23
N ALA A 259 -0.66 4.65 5.37
CA ALA A 259 0.46 5.53 5.72
C ALA A 259 0.04 6.94 6.12
N THR A 260 -1.25 7.18 6.31
CA THR A 260 -1.77 8.52 6.60
C THR A 260 -1.78 8.84 8.10
N ALA A 261 -1.78 10.13 8.42
CA ALA A 261 -1.95 10.62 9.80
C ALA A 261 -3.27 10.15 10.44
N ALA A 262 -4.29 9.81 9.64
CA ALA A 262 -5.54 9.22 10.12
C ALA A 262 -5.32 7.88 10.82
N TYR A 263 -4.37 7.07 10.35
CA TYR A 263 -4.04 5.79 10.99
C TYR A 263 -3.32 5.96 12.31
N ALA A 264 -2.44 6.95 12.45
CA ALA A 264 -1.79 7.26 13.72
C ALA A 264 -2.83 7.71 14.78
N ARG A 265 -3.80 8.54 14.37
CA ARG A 265 -4.93 8.91 15.23
C ARG A 265 -5.84 7.72 15.54
N GLY A 266 -6.12 6.90 14.53
CA GLY A 266 -6.88 5.66 14.69
C GLY A 266 -6.25 4.73 15.70
N GLN A 267 -4.91 4.54 15.66
CA GLN A 267 -4.17 3.79 16.68
C GLN A 267 -4.32 4.40 18.08
N THR A 268 -4.23 5.73 18.20
CA THR A 268 -4.37 6.42 19.48
C THR A 268 -5.76 6.21 20.09
N VAL A 269 -6.82 6.19 19.25
CA VAL A 269 -8.20 5.98 19.69
C VAL A 269 -8.53 4.52 19.98
N PHE A 270 -8.06 3.60 19.13
CA PHE A 270 -8.45 2.19 19.16
C PHE A 270 -7.38 1.26 19.77
N GLY A 271 -6.18 1.79 20.07
CA GLY A 271 -5.08 1.03 20.66
C GLY A 271 -4.38 0.06 19.71
N GLU A 272 -4.67 0.11 18.39
CA GLU A 272 -4.15 -0.85 17.43
C GLU A 272 -4.03 -0.24 16.02
N GLY A 273 -2.89 -0.47 15.37
CA GLY A 273 -2.63 -0.11 13.97
C GLY A 273 -3.24 -1.10 12.97
N VAL A 274 -2.79 -1.01 11.72
CA VAL A 274 -3.14 -1.94 10.63
C VAL A 274 -1.87 -2.36 9.92
N PHE A 275 -1.71 -3.66 9.68
CA PHE A 275 -0.59 -4.22 8.95
C PHE A 275 -0.90 -4.30 7.46
N CYS A 276 0.05 -3.95 6.60
CA CYS A 276 -0.09 -3.96 5.15
C CYS A 276 0.97 -4.84 4.44
N GLY A 277 1.55 -5.81 5.18
CA GLY A 277 2.49 -6.79 4.64
C GLY A 277 3.95 -6.33 4.57
N LYS A 278 4.26 -5.15 5.13
CA LYS A 278 5.62 -4.58 5.18
C LYS A 278 5.87 -4.05 6.59
N GLY A 279 6.62 -4.76 7.38
CA GLY A 279 6.88 -4.37 8.78
C GLY A 279 7.73 -5.38 9.51
N LEU A 280 8.08 -5.02 10.74
CA LEU A 280 8.91 -5.81 11.62
C LEU A 280 8.03 -6.77 12.43
N ILE A 281 8.26 -8.06 12.27
CA ILE A 281 7.51 -9.16 12.88
C ILE A 281 8.38 -9.80 13.97
N ASP A 282 7.84 -10.00 15.17
CA ASP A 282 8.43 -10.88 16.19
C ASP A 282 8.20 -12.33 15.76
N VAL A 283 9.29 -13.04 15.44
CA VAL A 283 9.23 -14.41 14.88
C VAL A 283 8.55 -15.38 15.84
N SER A 284 8.84 -15.29 17.13
CA SER A 284 8.27 -16.17 18.13
C SER A 284 6.76 -15.96 18.28
N ALA A 285 6.32 -14.70 18.31
CA ALA A 285 4.89 -14.37 18.33
C ALA A 285 4.18 -14.82 17.04
N PHE A 286 4.83 -14.62 15.88
CA PHE A 286 4.29 -15.05 14.59
C PHE A 286 4.10 -16.56 14.53
N CYS A 287 5.12 -17.34 14.91
CA CYS A 287 5.03 -18.79 14.95
C CYS A 287 3.94 -19.30 15.91
N ALA A 288 3.81 -18.68 17.07
CA ALA A 288 2.84 -19.11 18.08
C ALA A 288 1.38 -18.74 17.75
N VAL A 289 1.16 -17.68 16.94
CA VAL A 289 -0.18 -17.09 16.77
C VAL A 289 -0.70 -17.23 15.34
N VAL A 290 0.17 -17.14 14.31
CA VAL A 290 -0.24 -17.05 12.90
C VAL A 290 -0.07 -18.36 12.17
N LEU A 291 1.00 -19.13 12.46
CA LEU A 291 1.23 -20.41 11.78
C LEU A 291 0.06 -21.36 12.00
N GLY A 292 -0.50 -21.87 10.90
CA GLY A 292 -1.64 -22.77 10.91
C GLY A 292 -3.00 -22.14 11.25
N ALA A 293 -3.06 -20.86 11.65
CA ALA A 293 -4.31 -20.21 12.06
C ALA A 293 -5.24 -19.84 10.90
N LEU A 294 -4.68 -19.54 9.74
CA LEU A 294 -5.44 -19.16 8.56
C LEU A 294 -5.57 -20.33 7.57
N PRO A 295 -6.76 -20.53 6.96
CA PRO A 295 -6.99 -21.65 6.03
C PRO A 295 -6.13 -21.52 4.77
N CYS A 296 -5.51 -22.63 4.37
CA CYS A 296 -4.69 -22.70 3.17
C CYS A 296 -5.51 -22.53 1.89
N GLY A 297 -4.95 -21.84 0.89
CA GLY A 297 -5.53 -21.68 -0.43
C GLY A 297 -6.77 -20.77 -0.50
N ARG A 298 -7.11 -20.04 0.56
CA ARG A 298 -8.36 -19.27 0.63
C ARG A 298 -8.21 -17.79 0.96
N VAL A 299 -7.03 -17.33 1.36
CA VAL A 299 -6.82 -15.95 1.84
C VAL A 299 -5.88 -15.22 0.90
N LEU A 300 -6.42 -14.31 0.07
CA LEU A 300 -5.65 -13.50 -0.87
C LEU A 300 -5.05 -12.25 -0.19
N SER A 301 -5.77 -11.64 0.74
CA SER A 301 -5.33 -10.46 1.50
C SER A 301 -5.21 -10.84 2.98
N HIS A 302 -4.04 -11.36 3.33
CA HIS A 302 -3.78 -11.94 4.66
C HIS A 302 -3.29 -10.90 5.68
N ASP A 303 -2.66 -9.81 5.20
CA ASP A 303 -1.94 -8.84 6.04
C ASP A 303 -2.81 -8.29 7.18
N VAL A 304 -4.04 -7.87 6.86
CA VAL A 304 -4.98 -7.30 7.86
C VAL A 304 -5.34 -8.33 8.94
N LEU A 305 -5.46 -9.62 8.57
CA LEU A 305 -5.78 -10.69 9.52
C LEU A 305 -4.59 -11.01 10.41
N GLU A 306 -3.40 -11.17 9.81
CA GLU A 306 -2.14 -11.41 10.54
C GLU A 306 -1.84 -10.26 11.50
N GLY A 307 -1.97 -9.01 11.02
CA GLY A 307 -1.79 -7.83 11.85
C GLY A 307 -2.75 -7.75 13.02
N ALA A 308 -4.02 -8.15 12.81
CA ALA A 308 -5.01 -8.18 13.88
C ALA A 308 -4.74 -9.28 14.91
N MET A 309 -4.21 -10.43 14.47
CA MET A 309 -3.82 -11.54 15.37
C MET A 309 -2.58 -11.19 16.17
N LEU A 310 -1.63 -10.47 15.58
CA LEU A 310 -0.36 -10.05 16.19
C LEU A 310 -0.46 -8.72 16.94
N HIS A 311 -1.57 -8.03 16.94
CA HIS A 311 -1.72 -6.67 17.48
C HIS A 311 -0.72 -5.68 16.86
N THR A 312 -1.08 -5.11 15.73
CA THR A 312 -0.19 -4.19 15.01
C THR A 312 0.06 -2.90 15.78
N LEU A 313 1.33 -2.54 15.96
CA LEU A 313 1.77 -1.20 16.34
C LEU A 313 2.12 -0.42 15.07
N TYR A 314 1.50 0.72 14.83
CA TYR A 314 1.85 1.62 13.74
C TYR A 314 2.90 2.64 14.22
N ALA A 315 4.04 2.71 13.53
CA ALA A 315 5.15 3.62 13.80
C ALA A 315 5.23 4.68 12.69
N PRO A 316 4.50 5.80 12.79
CA PRO A 316 4.40 6.81 11.73
C PRO A 316 5.69 7.59 11.50
N GLU A 317 6.60 7.60 12.46
CA GLU A 317 7.88 8.30 12.41
C GLU A 317 8.90 7.56 11.53
N THR A 318 8.81 6.23 11.48
CA THR A 318 9.67 5.38 10.66
C THR A 318 9.05 5.16 9.29
N VAL A 319 9.80 5.45 8.23
CA VAL A 319 9.27 5.49 6.86
C VAL A 319 9.97 4.49 5.95
N LEU A 320 9.16 3.68 5.27
CA LEU A 320 9.55 2.92 4.08
C LEU A 320 9.08 3.68 2.82
N THR A 321 9.83 3.57 1.73
CA THR A 321 9.38 4.11 0.44
C THR A 321 9.09 3.00 -0.54
N ASP A 322 8.03 3.17 -1.30
CA ASP A 322 7.49 2.16 -2.21
C ASP A 322 7.27 2.73 -3.61
N SER A 323 7.14 1.86 -4.61
CA SER A 323 6.78 2.30 -5.94
C SER A 323 5.25 2.29 -6.12
N THR A 324 4.80 3.13 -7.03
CA THR A 324 3.38 3.24 -7.41
C THR A 324 3.20 2.78 -8.84
N PRO A 325 2.11 2.07 -9.18
CA PRO A 325 1.82 1.69 -10.55
C PRO A 325 1.85 2.90 -11.49
N LYS A 326 2.63 2.82 -12.58
CA LYS A 326 2.89 3.95 -13.49
C LYS A 326 1.68 4.35 -14.31
N ASN A 327 0.69 3.47 -14.47
CA ASN A 327 -0.48 3.69 -15.32
C ASN A 327 -1.78 3.23 -14.65
N ALA A 328 -2.91 3.77 -15.12
CA ALA A 328 -4.22 3.49 -14.56
C ALA A 328 -4.62 2.00 -14.69
N VAL A 329 -4.20 1.28 -15.75
CA VAL A 329 -4.56 -0.13 -15.91
C VAL A 329 -3.92 -0.99 -14.82
N SER A 330 -2.62 -0.83 -14.58
CA SER A 330 -1.93 -1.58 -13.51
C SER A 330 -2.44 -1.20 -12.12
N TYR A 331 -2.76 0.08 -11.89
CA TYR A 331 -3.36 0.55 -10.66
C TYR A 331 -4.71 -0.14 -10.38
N TYR A 332 -5.62 -0.15 -11.35
CA TYR A 332 -6.94 -0.77 -11.17
C TYR A 332 -6.91 -2.30 -11.12
N ARG A 333 -5.91 -2.95 -11.73
CA ARG A 333 -5.67 -4.38 -11.51
C ARG A 333 -5.24 -4.69 -10.09
N ARG A 334 -4.43 -3.83 -9.49
CA ARG A 334 -4.04 -3.92 -8.08
C ARG A 334 -5.27 -3.69 -7.17
N GLU A 335 -6.08 -2.67 -7.45
CA GLU A 335 -7.33 -2.39 -6.72
C GLU A 335 -8.32 -3.57 -6.83
N HIS A 336 -8.49 -4.15 -8.02
CA HIS A 336 -9.32 -5.35 -8.23
C HIS A 336 -8.87 -6.54 -7.35
N ARG A 337 -7.56 -6.76 -7.23
CA ARG A 337 -7.01 -7.79 -6.35
C ARG A 337 -7.34 -7.52 -4.88
N TRP A 338 -7.18 -6.28 -4.44
CA TRP A 338 -7.49 -5.89 -3.07
C TRP A 338 -8.96 -6.09 -2.73
N ILE A 339 -9.86 -5.64 -3.59
CA ILE A 339 -11.31 -5.82 -3.39
C ILE A 339 -11.66 -7.30 -3.30
N ARG A 340 -11.08 -8.16 -4.14
CA ARG A 340 -11.29 -9.61 -4.04
C ARG A 340 -10.84 -10.16 -2.70
N GLY A 341 -9.68 -9.75 -2.22
CA GLY A 341 -9.17 -10.16 -0.92
C GLY A 341 -10.06 -9.68 0.24
N ASP A 342 -10.53 -8.44 0.19
CA ASP A 342 -11.42 -7.88 1.20
C ASP A 342 -12.76 -8.65 1.25
N VAL A 343 -13.34 -8.97 0.09
CA VAL A 343 -14.57 -9.78 0.01
C VAL A 343 -14.36 -11.20 0.53
N GLN A 344 -13.23 -11.85 0.21
CA GLN A 344 -12.90 -13.17 0.78
C GLN A 344 -12.77 -13.10 2.31
N ASN A 345 -12.22 -12.02 2.84
CA ASN A 345 -12.04 -11.82 4.27
C ASN A 345 -13.35 -11.65 5.05
N LEU A 346 -14.49 -11.40 4.39
CA LEU A 346 -15.81 -11.40 5.04
C LEU A 346 -16.16 -12.75 5.70
N TYR A 347 -15.58 -13.85 5.23
CA TYR A 347 -15.69 -15.16 5.87
C TYR A 347 -15.27 -15.13 7.34
N PHE A 348 -14.30 -14.29 7.70
CA PHE A 348 -13.78 -14.19 9.05
C PHE A 348 -14.65 -13.34 10.00
N LEU A 349 -15.67 -12.64 9.50
CA LEU A 349 -16.60 -11.88 10.35
C LEU A 349 -17.29 -12.76 11.40
N PHE A 350 -17.56 -14.01 11.04
CA PHE A 350 -18.28 -14.96 11.89
C PHE A 350 -17.35 -15.93 12.64
N ARG A 351 -16.03 -15.87 12.39
CA ARG A 351 -15.07 -16.74 13.07
C ARG A 351 -14.86 -16.30 14.53
N PRO A 352 -14.84 -17.24 15.50
CA PRO A 352 -14.48 -16.92 16.87
C PRO A 352 -13.01 -16.47 16.95
N GLY A 353 -12.70 -15.64 17.95
CA GLY A 353 -11.32 -15.20 18.23
C GLY A 353 -10.92 -13.85 17.62
N LEU A 354 -11.64 -13.34 16.61
CA LEU A 354 -11.38 -11.98 16.10
C LEU A 354 -12.04 -10.89 16.97
N ARG A 355 -11.30 -9.83 17.21
CA ARG A 355 -11.78 -8.64 17.92
C ARG A 355 -12.90 -7.94 17.15
N ARG A 356 -13.80 -7.26 17.87
CA ARG A 356 -14.88 -6.46 17.26
C ARG A 356 -14.34 -5.39 16.29
N LEU A 357 -13.24 -4.74 16.66
CA LEU A 357 -12.57 -3.75 15.82
C LEU A 357 -12.14 -4.33 14.47
N THR A 358 -11.51 -5.52 14.47
CA THR A 358 -11.09 -6.20 13.23
C THR A 358 -12.29 -6.50 12.34
N ARG A 359 -13.38 -7.01 12.90
CA ARG A 359 -14.63 -7.28 12.15
C ARG A 359 -15.18 -6.00 11.52
N LEU A 360 -15.20 -4.89 12.25
CA LEU A 360 -15.62 -3.58 11.73
C LEU A 360 -14.69 -3.10 10.62
N ARG A 361 -13.38 -3.28 10.75
CA ARG A 361 -12.40 -2.92 9.70
C ARG A 361 -12.61 -3.74 8.43
N LEU A 362 -12.80 -5.07 8.53
CA LEU A 362 -13.08 -5.93 7.37
C LEU A 362 -14.36 -5.50 6.66
N LEU A 363 -15.43 -5.23 7.40
CA LEU A 363 -16.67 -4.73 6.82
C LEU A 363 -16.49 -3.36 6.17
N ALA A 364 -15.81 -2.44 6.84
CA ALA A 364 -15.54 -1.10 6.33
C ALA A 364 -14.70 -1.10 5.05
N SER A 365 -13.75 -2.02 4.89
CA SER A 365 -12.96 -2.17 3.66
C SER A 365 -13.85 -2.52 2.47
N VAL A 366 -14.73 -3.51 2.62
CA VAL A 366 -15.69 -3.90 1.57
C VAL A 366 -16.67 -2.79 1.26
N LEU A 367 -17.25 -2.16 2.28
CA LEU A 367 -18.20 -1.04 2.08
C LEU A 367 -17.53 0.12 1.35
N ARG A 368 -16.27 0.44 1.67
CA ARG A 368 -15.49 1.47 0.97
C ARG A 368 -15.26 1.10 -0.50
N ALA A 369 -14.94 -0.15 -0.79
CA ALA A 369 -14.75 -0.64 -2.15
C ALA A 369 -16.05 -0.55 -2.99
N LEU A 370 -17.21 -0.66 -2.37
CA LEU A 370 -18.52 -0.57 -3.03
C LEU A 370 -19.03 0.86 -3.22
N LEU A 371 -18.43 1.88 -2.61
CA LEU A 371 -18.88 3.28 -2.75
C LEU A 371 -19.09 3.73 -4.21
N PRO A 372 -18.15 3.50 -5.15
CA PRO A 372 -18.35 3.88 -6.55
C PRO A 372 -19.55 3.18 -7.19
N LEU A 373 -19.82 1.92 -6.81
CA LEU A 373 -20.96 1.16 -7.31
C LEU A 373 -22.30 1.78 -6.87
N PHE A 374 -22.43 2.12 -5.61
CA PHE A 374 -23.64 2.80 -5.09
C PHE A 374 -23.82 4.17 -5.70
N SER A 375 -22.75 4.96 -5.86
CA SER A 375 -22.79 6.26 -6.54
C SER A 375 -23.21 6.13 -8.00
N ALA A 376 -22.66 5.16 -8.72
CA ALA A 376 -23.04 4.90 -10.12
C ALA A 376 -24.49 4.45 -10.25
N ALA A 377 -24.94 3.55 -9.37
CA ALA A 377 -26.34 3.10 -9.34
C ALA A 377 -27.30 4.28 -9.07
N ALA A 378 -26.96 5.15 -8.11
CA ALA A 378 -27.73 6.36 -7.82
C ALA A 378 -27.81 7.30 -9.05
N MET A 379 -26.69 7.48 -9.76
CA MET A 379 -26.67 8.33 -10.97
C MET A 379 -27.46 7.75 -12.12
N CYS A 380 -27.39 6.43 -12.35
CA CYS A 380 -28.19 5.77 -13.37
C CYS A 380 -29.68 5.86 -13.03
N PHE A 381 -30.04 5.58 -11.78
CA PHE A 381 -31.41 5.65 -11.32
C PHE A 381 -31.96 7.09 -11.45
N CYS A 382 -31.19 8.09 -11.02
CA CYS A 382 -31.53 9.50 -11.14
C CYS A 382 -31.67 9.90 -12.62
N GLY A 383 -30.73 9.47 -13.47
CA GLY A 383 -30.70 9.85 -14.87
C GLY A 383 -31.92 9.39 -15.66
N PHE A 384 -32.41 8.19 -15.39
CA PHE A 384 -33.48 7.55 -16.17
C PHE A 384 -34.88 7.65 -15.56
N LEU A 385 -34.99 7.82 -14.24
CA LEU A 385 -36.28 7.68 -13.54
C LEU A 385 -36.73 8.90 -12.73
N LEU A 386 -35.87 9.87 -12.43
CA LEU A 386 -36.19 11.00 -11.58
C LEU A 386 -36.20 12.34 -12.31
N HIS A 387 -37.21 13.16 -11.98
CA HIS A 387 -37.34 14.54 -12.42
C HIS A 387 -37.18 15.47 -11.19
N GLY A 388 -36.41 16.52 -11.31
CA GLY A 388 -36.45 17.68 -10.40
C GLY A 388 -35.51 17.68 -9.17
N ARG A 389 -35.00 16.54 -8.66
CA ARG A 389 -34.11 16.50 -7.46
C ARG A 389 -32.67 16.03 -7.78
N GLY A 390 -32.28 16.09 -9.05
CA GLY A 390 -31.03 15.51 -9.54
C GLY A 390 -29.76 16.08 -8.91
N ILE A 391 -29.74 17.39 -8.61
CA ILE A 391 -28.56 18.02 -7.97
C ILE A 391 -28.28 17.49 -6.57
N LEU A 392 -29.32 17.33 -5.76
CA LEU A 392 -29.17 16.83 -4.39
C LEU A 392 -28.69 15.37 -4.41
N LEU A 393 -29.28 14.55 -5.29
CA LEU A 393 -28.87 13.17 -5.44
C LEU A 393 -27.43 13.06 -5.93
N PHE A 394 -27.00 13.91 -6.86
CA PHE A 394 -25.62 14.01 -7.31
C PHE A 394 -24.68 14.39 -6.16
N LEU A 395 -24.97 15.46 -5.43
CA LEU A 395 -24.15 15.90 -4.31
C LEU A 395 -24.04 14.84 -3.21
N PHE A 396 -25.14 14.17 -2.89
CA PHE A 396 -25.15 13.12 -1.88
C PHE A 396 -24.45 11.84 -2.35
N SER A 397 -24.58 11.46 -3.62
CA SER A 397 -23.90 10.29 -4.18
C SER A 397 -22.39 10.42 -4.19
N TYR A 398 -21.87 11.63 -4.32
CA TYR A 398 -20.43 11.90 -4.35
C TYR A 398 -19.94 12.72 -3.15
N ALA A 399 -20.73 12.80 -2.08
CA ALA A 399 -20.39 13.57 -0.88
C ALA A 399 -19.03 13.17 -0.29
N TYR A 400 -18.67 11.88 -0.36
CA TYR A 400 -17.39 11.36 0.09
C TYR A 400 -16.17 11.83 -0.75
N LEU A 401 -16.39 12.31 -1.98
CA LEU A 401 -15.38 12.96 -2.82
C LEU A 401 -15.37 14.48 -2.63
N PHE A 402 -16.55 15.10 -2.53
CA PHE A 402 -16.67 16.54 -2.40
C PHE A 402 -16.21 17.05 -1.05
N LEU A 403 -16.46 16.29 0.03
CA LEU A 403 -16.11 16.74 1.39
C LEU A 403 -14.60 16.93 1.59
N PRO A 404 -13.71 15.98 1.22
CA PRO A 404 -12.27 16.19 1.31
C PRO A 404 -11.79 17.38 0.47
N PHE A 405 -12.38 17.56 -0.72
CA PHE A 405 -12.08 18.71 -1.58
C PHE A 405 -12.48 20.03 -0.91
N ALA A 406 -13.70 20.13 -0.40
CA ALA A 406 -14.18 21.32 0.29
C ALA A 406 -13.31 21.67 1.51
N VAL A 407 -12.91 20.66 2.29
CA VAL A 407 -11.99 20.86 3.43
C VAL A 407 -10.62 21.33 2.98
N SER A 408 -10.08 20.78 1.89
CA SER A 408 -8.80 21.24 1.33
C SER A 408 -8.88 22.72 0.90
N VAL A 409 -9.98 23.12 0.26
CA VAL A 409 -10.24 24.52 -0.11
C VAL A 409 -10.31 25.42 1.12
N LEU A 410 -11.14 25.03 2.12
CA LEU A 410 -11.30 25.79 3.37
C LEU A 410 -9.97 25.91 4.11
N HIS A 411 -9.23 24.82 4.23
CA HIS A 411 -7.91 24.84 4.86
C HIS A 411 -6.97 25.82 4.15
N SER A 412 -6.93 25.80 2.83
CA SER A 412 -6.08 26.69 2.03
C SER A 412 -6.50 28.16 2.16
N LEU A 413 -7.82 28.45 2.32
CA LEU A 413 -8.32 29.82 2.45
C LEU A 413 -8.10 30.40 3.87
N PHE A 414 -8.18 29.54 4.89
CA PHE A 414 -8.09 29.95 6.30
C PHE A 414 -6.74 29.65 6.96
N ALA A 415 -5.82 28.96 6.27
CA ALA A 415 -4.48 28.73 6.80
C ALA A 415 -3.76 30.08 6.94
N LYS A 416 -3.50 30.49 8.18
CA LYS A 416 -2.74 31.71 8.47
C LYS A 416 -1.28 31.47 8.10
N SER A 417 -0.79 32.20 7.11
CA SER A 417 0.66 32.31 6.89
C SER A 417 1.17 33.55 7.62
N PRO A 418 2.22 33.46 8.43
CA PRO A 418 2.89 34.61 9.00
C PRO A 418 3.52 35.50 7.92
N PHE A 419 3.70 34.98 6.70
CA PHE A 419 4.30 35.69 5.58
C PHE A 419 3.41 35.54 4.33
N ALA A 420 2.56 36.53 4.08
CA ALA A 420 1.76 36.63 2.85
C ALA A 420 2.69 37.03 1.68
N CYS A 421 3.46 36.08 1.14
CA CYS A 421 4.30 36.31 -0.01
C CYS A 421 3.74 35.61 -1.26
N LEU A 422 4.11 36.06 -2.45
CA LEU A 422 3.71 35.50 -3.74
C LEU A 422 3.96 33.97 -3.82
N ARG A 423 5.02 33.46 -3.18
CA ARG A 423 5.34 32.03 -3.13
C ARG A 423 4.30 31.21 -2.35
N TYR A 424 3.76 31.79 -1.28
CA TYR A 424 2.68 31.14 -0.52
C TYR A 424 1.43 31.00 -1.38
N PHE A 425 0.99 32.07 -2.02
CA PHE A 425 -0.18 32.03 -2.89
C PHE A 425 0.01 31.10 -4.10
N SER A 426 1.20 31.08 -4.71
CA SER A 426 1.52 30.14 -5.79
C SER A 426 1.41 28.68 -5.33
N ARG A 427 1.88 28.36 -4.12
CA ARG A 427 1.78 27.02 -3.54
C ARG A 427 0.33 26.64 -3.27
N VAL A 428 -0.42 27.49 -2.59
CA VAL A 428 -1.85 27.27 -2.29
C VAL A 428 -2.64 27.06 -3.58
N TYR A 429 -2.40 27.89 -4.59
CA TYR A 429 -3.06 27.76 -5.89
C TYR A 429 -2.72 26.42 -6.57
N SER A 430 -1.46 25.98 -6.54
CA SER A 430 -1.06 24.70 -7.12
C SER A 430 -1.68 23.51 -6.39
N GLU A 431 -1.79 23.54 -5.06
CA GLU A 431 -2.42 22.51 -4.26
C GLU A 431 -3.95 22.43 -4.51
N LEU A 432 -4.60 23.57 -4.66
CA LEU A 432 -6.04 23.65 -5.01
C LEU A 432 -6.30 23.11 -6.42
N LEU A 433 -5.49 23.49 -7.40
CA LEU A 433 -5.59 22.94 -8.76
C LEU A 433 -5.39 21.43 -8.77
N GLN A 434 -4.38 20.93 -8.07
CA GLN A 434 -4.14 19.50 -7.99
C GLN A 434 -5.33 18.75 -7.34
N SER A 435 -5.91 19.31 -6.28
CA SER A 435 -7.10 18.77 -5.62
C SER A 435 -8.31 18.76 -6.56
N LEU A 436 -8.50 19.82 -7.35
CA LEU A 436 -9.56 19.91 -8.34
C LEU A 436 -9.38 18.89 -9.48
N PHE A 437 -8.17 18.76 -10.03
CA PHE A 437 -7.88 17.75 -11.07
C PHE A 437 -8.09 16.34 -10.53
N ARG A 438 -7.72 16.08 -9.29
CA ARG A 438 -7.98 14.80 -8.64
C ARG A 438 -9.47 14.54 -8.50
N LEU A 439 -10.27 15.51 -8.07
CA LEU A 439 -11.73 15.38 -7.99
C LEU A 439 -12.35 15.06 -9.36
N ILE A 440 -11.96 15.79 -10.41
CA ILE A 440 -12.42 15.56 -11.79
C ILE A 440 -12.05 14.14 -12.25
N TYR A 441 -10.83 13.71 -11.99
CA TYR A 441 -10.38 12.37 -12.33
C TYR A 441 -11.18 11.29 -11.58
N GLU A 442 -11.40 11.43 -10.27
CA GLU A 442 -12.16 10.49 -9.46
C GLU A 442 -13.63 10.40 -9.92
N LEU A 443 -14.25 11.51 -10.30
CA LEU A 443 -15.59 11.53 -10.91
C LEU A 443 -15.60 10.79 -12.26
N SER A 444 -14.59 11.04 -13.10
CA SER A 444 -14.45 10.37 -14.40
C SER A 444 -14.23 8.87 -14.25
N ALA A 445 -13.41 8.47 -13.29
CA ALA A 445 -13.08 7.08 -13.00
C ALA A 445 -14.18 6.33 -12.25
N SER A 446 -15.17 7.03 -11.66
CA SER A 446 -16.15 6.44 -10.75
C SER A 446 -16.98 5.34 -11.42
N GLY A 447 -17.36 5.49 -12.70
CA GLY A 447 -18.04 4.46 -13.49
C GLY A 447 -17.17 3.21 -13.69
N ARG A 448 -15.90 3.40 -14.06
CA ARG A 448 -14.94 2.31 -14.21
C ARG A 448 -14.73 1.57 -12.87
N ARG A 449 -14.57 2.30 -11.77
CA ARG A 449 -14.41 1.73 -10.42
C ARG A 449 -15.67 1.01 -9.95
N ALA A 450 -16.86 1.47 -10.32
CA ALA A 450 -18.12 0.78 -10.05
C ALA A 450 -18.16 -0.62 -10.67
N PHE A 451 -17.85 -0.73 -11.95
CA PHE A 451 -17.79 -2.02 -12.65
C PHE A 451 -16.64 -2.90 -12.11
N LEU A 452 -15.51 -2.31 -11.77
CA LEU A 452 -14.39 -3.02 -11.16
C LEU A 452 -14.81 -3.62 -9.82
N ALA A 453 -15.45 -2.85 -8.94
CA ALA A 453 -15.91 -3.30 -7.64
C ALA A 453 -16.96 -4.42 -7.75
N LEU A 454 -17.92 -4.27 -8.68
CA LEU A 454 -18.92 -5.28 -8.97
C LEU A 454 -18.28 -6.59 -9.45
N ASN A 455 -17.42 -6.51 -10.49
CA ASN A 455 -16.73 -7.68 -11.04
C ASN A 455 -15.85 -8.36 -10.00
N ALA A 456 -15.04 -7.61 -9.27
CA ALA A 456 -14.15 -8.15 -8.23
C ALA A 456 -14.94 -8.86 -7.12
N SER A 457 -16.06 -8.27 -6.69
CA SER A 457 -16.90 -8.85 -5.63
C SER A 457 -17.61 -10.13 -6.08
N LEU A 458 -18.21 -10.13 -7.27
CA LEU A 458 -18.84 -11.31 -7.84
C LEU A 458 -17.84 -12.44 -8.10
N LEU A 459 -16.66 -12.10 -8.63
CA LEU A 459 -15.59 -13.06 -8.87
C LEU A 459 -15.05 -13.64 -7.56
N ALA A 460 -14.88 -12.83 -6.53
CA ALA A 460 -14.45 -13.29 -5.21
C ALA A 460 -15.49 -14.24 -4.59
N ALA A 461 -16.79 -13.89 -4.66
CA ALA A 461 -17.87 -14.74 -4.17
C ALA A 461 -17.91 -16.10 -4.92
N TYR A 462 -17.85 -16.06 -6.26
CA TYR A 462 -17.82 -17.25 -7.11
C TYR A 462 -16.60 -18.15 -6.77
N ARG A 463 -15.40 -17.56 -6.69
CA ARG A 463 -14.17 -18.30 -6.39
C ARG A 463 -14.17 -18.88 -4.98
N SER A 464 -14.71 -18.16 -4.01
CA SER A 464 -14.85 -18.63 -2.63
C SER A 464 -15.83 -19.80 -2.53
N ALA A 465 -16.94 -19.74 -3.29
CA ALA A 465 -17.94 -20.82 -3.32
C ALA A 465 -17.43 -22.09 -4.03
N THR A 466 -16.70 -21.92 -5.15
CA THR A 466 -16.22 -23.05 -5.96
C THR A 466 -14.86 -23.59 -5.53
N GLY A 467 -14.09 -22.84 -4.72
CA GLY A 467 -12.72 -23.17 -4.36
C GLY A 467 -11.72 -23.12 -5.52
N ARG A 468 -12.11 -22.54 -6.67
CA ARG A 468 -11.26 -22.48 -7.87
C ARG A 468 -10.59 -21.11 -7.99
N LYS A 469 -9.29 -21.10 -8.32
CA LYS A 469 -8.49 -19.87 -8.60
C LYS A 469 -8.56 -18.82 -7.50
N THR A 470 -8.61 -19.23 -6.27
CA THR A 470 -8.80 -18.36 -5.10
C THR A 470 -7.66 -17.36 -4.92
N LEU A 471 -6.41 -17.77 -5.18
CA LEU A 471 -5.20 -16.96 -5.03
C LEU A 471 -4.63 -16.44 -6.37
N GLU A 472 -5.33 -16.65 -7.49
CA GLU A 472 -4.84 -16.20 -8.81
C GLU A 472 -4.71 -14.68 -8.86
N TRP A 473 -3.53 -14.19 -9.25
CA TRP A 473 -3.25 -12.78 -9.45
C TRP A 473 -2.12 -12.56 -10.45
N VAL A 474 -2.03 -11.34 -10.97
CA VAL A 474 -0.97 -10.89 -11.89
C VAL A 474 -0.07 -9.95 -11.12
N THR A 475 1.25 -10.14 -11.20
CA THR A 475 2.22 -9.25 -10.54
C THR A 475 2.18 -7.84 -11.12
N ALA A 476 2.62 -6.83 -10.34
CA ALA A 476 2.70 -5.45 -10.82
C ALA A 476 3.58 -5.34 -12.08
N ALA A 477 4.73 -6.00 -12.09
CA ALA A 477 5.64 -6.04 -13.24
C ALA A 477 5.00 -6.66 -14.49
N GLN A 478 4.26 -7.76 -14.36
CA GLN A 478 3.52 -8.37 -15.47
C GLN A 478 2.39 -7.44 -15.97
N ALA A 479 1.71 -6.76 -15.04
CA ALA A 479 0.65 -5.81 -15.38
C ALA A 479 1.19 -4.59 -16.15
N GLU A 480 2.37 -4.11 -15.81
CA GLU A 480 3.05 -3.01 -16.49
C GLU A 480 3.57 -3.39 -17.88
N ARG A 481 4.19 -4.58 -18.02
CA ARG A 481 4.69 -5.10 -19.32
C ARG A 481 3.59 -5.32 -20.35
N ALA A 482 2.35 -5.53 -19.91
CA ALA A 482 1.22 -5.82 -20.79
C ALA A 482 0.79 -4.64 -21.70
N GLY A 483 1.51 -3.52 -21.70
CA GLY A 483 1.31 -2.37 -22.58
C GLY A 483 0.13 -1.47 -22.18
N ALA A 484 0.12 -0.24 -22.64
CA ALA A 484 -0.84 0.80 -22.25
C ALA A 484 -1.42 1.55 -23.48
N GLY A 485 -1.73 0.84 -24.56
CA GLY A 485 -2.37 1.44 -25.74
C GLY A 485 -3.85 1.82 -25.53
N LEU A 486 -4.36 2.80 -26.30
CA LEU A 486 -5.75 3.29 -26.19
C LEU A 486 -6.79 2.16 -26.24
N GLY A 487 -6.62 1.17 -27.12
CA GLY A 487 -7.54 0.04 -27.23
C GLY A 487 -7.70 -0.76 -25.94
N LYS A 488 -6.62 -0.88 -25.16
CA LYS A 488 -6.67 -1.56 -23.86
C LYS A 488 -7.42 -0.77 -22.80
N TYR A 489 -7.21 0.56 -22.75
CA TYR A 489 -7.98 1.42 -21.84
C TYR A 489 -9.46 1.46 -22.24
N ALA A 490 -9.76 1.52 -23.54
CA ALA A 490 -11.13 1.46 -24.05
C ALA A 490 -11.82 0.14 -23.67
N LEU A 491 -11.14 -1.00 -23.85
CA LEU A 491 -11.68 -2.31 -23.48
C LEU A 491 -11.86 -2.44 -21.96
N ASP A 492 -10.87 -1.97 -21.18
CA ASP A 492 -10.89 -2.05 -19.72
C ASP A 492 -12.00 -1.19 -19.10
N SER A 493 -12.44 -0.12 -19.77
CA SER A 493 -13.52 0.78 -19.36
C SER A 493 -14.79 0.67 -20.21
N ALA A 494 -14.88 -0.29 -21.12
CA ALA A 494 -15.97 -0.38 -22.11
C ALA A 494 -17.37 -0.28 -21.47
N ALA A 495 -17.62 -1.04 -20.41
CA ALA A 495 -18.92 -1.03 -19.73
C ALA A 495 -19.28 0.36 -19.17
N SER A 496 -18.33 1.05 -18.53
CA SER A 496 -18.56 2.42 -18.00
C SER A 496 -18.69 3.44 -19.12
N THR A 497 -17.95 3.29 -20.20
CA THR A 497 -18.02 4.17 -21.38
C THR A 497 -19.37 4.05 -22.09
N LEU A 498 -19.86 2.81 -22.29
CA LEU A 498 -21.17 2.56 -22.88
C LEU A 498 -22.30 3.10 -21.99
N LEU A 499 -22.22 2.88 -20.67
CA LEU A 499 -23.19 3.43 -19.73
C LEU A 499 -23.13 4.96 -19.70
N GLY A 500 -21.94 5.54 -19.80
CA GLY A 500 -21.74 6.99 -19.94
C GLY A 500 -22.40 7.55 -21.19
N ALA A 501 -22.24 6.88 -22.35
CA ALA A 501 -22.90 7.24 -23.59
C ALA A 501 -24.44 7.15 -23.48
N ALA A 502 -24.96 6.11 -22.81
CA ALA A 502 -26.38 5.97 -22.56
C ALA A 502 -26.95 7.09 -21.66
N LEU A 503 -26.22 7.46 -20.60
CA LEU A 503 -26.60 8.61 -19.76
C LEU A 503 -26.57 9.93 -20.53
N LEU A 504 -25.59 10.14 -21.41
CA LEU A 504 -25.52 11.32 -22.28
C LEU A 504 -26.73 11.43 -23.19
N ALA A 505 -27.10 10.30 -23.82
CA ALA A 505 -28.16 10.27 -24.83
C ALA A 505 -29.57 10.33 -24.21
N PHE A 506 -29.80 9.62 -23.11
CA PHE A 506 -31.13 9.32 -22.63
C PHE A 506 -31.44 9.88 -21.23
N ALA A 507 -30.44 10.34 -20.46
CA ALA A 507 -30.73 10.88 -19.14
C ALA A 507 -31.49 12.20 -19.23
N GLN A 508 -32.49 12.36 -18.39
CA GLN A 508 -33.32 13.56 -18.36
C GLN A 508 -32.75 14.66 -17.45
N VAL A 509 -31.84 14.27 -16.53
CA VAL A 509 -31.24 15.17 -15.56
C VAL A 509 -29.84 15.58 -16.00
N SER A 510 -29.58 16.90 -16.03
CA SER A 510 -28.30 17.48 -16.51
C SER A 510 -27.07 16.94 -15.78
N PHE A 511 -27.17 16.70 -14.46
CA PHE A 511 -26.05 16.15 -13.67
C PHE A 511 -25.75 14.69 -14.01
N ALA A 512 -26.74 13.89 -14.38
CA ALA A 512 -26.52 12.53 -14.87
C ALA A 512 -25.85 12.55 -16.25
N ARG A 513 -26.25 13.48 -17.13
CA ARG A 513 -25.53 13.70 -18.41
C ARG A 513 -24.10 14.15 -18.19
N PHE A 514 -23.84 15.04 -17.22
CA PHE A 514 -22.49 15.47 -16.88
C PHE A 514 -21.61 14.28 -16.42
N ILE A 515 -22.12 13.44 -15.54
CA ILE A 515 -21.40 12.21 -15.12
C ILE A 515 -21.25 11.25 -16.31
N GLY A 516 -22.27 11.12 -17.17
CA GLY A 516 -22.19 10.35 -18.41
C GLY A 516 -21.04 10.80 -19.31
N LEU A 517 -20.87 12.12 -19.47
CA LEU A 517 -19.75 12.72 -20.20
C LEU A 517 -18.41 12.37 -19.55
N MET A 518 -18.30 12.48 -18.23
CA MET A 518 -17.08 12.14 -17.49
C MET A 518 -16.70 10.66 -17.71
N TRP A 519 -17.66 9.74 -17.64
CA TRP A 519 -17.41 8.32 -17.88
C TRP A 519 -17.07 8.00 -19.33
N PHE A 520 -17.69 8.70 -20.27
CA PHE A 520 -17.38 8.55 -21.70
C PHE A 520 -15.96 9.00 -22.04
N VAL A 521 -15.50 10.11 -21.46
CA VAL A 521 -14.18 10.70 -21.72
C VAL A 521 -13.06 9.99 -20.93
N TYR A 522 -13.40 9.22 -19.88
CA TYR A 522 -12.43 8.56 -18.99
C TYR A 522 -11.29 7.81 -19.72
N PRO A 523 -11.53 6.94 -20.75
CA PRO A 523 -10.43 6.20 -21.40
C PRO A 523 -9.36 7.12 -21.98
N PHE A 524 -9.75 8.24 -22.57
CA PHE A 524 -8.84 9.23 -23.14
C PHE A 524 -8.03 9.94 -22.05
N ALA A 525 -8.69 10.35 -20.97
CA ALA A 525 -8.05 10.94 -19.80
C ALA A 525 -7.04 9.97 -19.16
N ALA A 526 -7.40 8.70 -19.02
CA ALA A 526 -6.54 7.67 -18.44
C ALA A 526 -5.30 7.41 -19.31
N VAL A 527 -5.45 7.35 -20.65
CA VAL A 527 -4.31 7.23 -21.58
C VAL A 527 -3.40 8.45 -21.48
N PHE A 528 -3.97 9.66 -21.56
CA PHE A 528 -3.20 10.90 -21.51
C PHE A 528 -2.38 11.00 -20.21
N LEU A 529 -3.01 10.79 -19.08
CA LEU A 529 -2.37 10.87 -17.77
C LEU A 529 -1.32 9.75 -17.55
N SER A 530 -1.49 8.58 -18.20
CA SER A 530 -0.55 7.47 -18.04
C SER A 530 0.68 7.55 -18.96
N ARG A 531 0.77 8.57 -19.81
CA ARG A 531 1.98 8.81 -20.61
C ARG A 531 3.13 9.23 -19.71
N PRO A 532 4.36 8.74 -20.00
CA PRO A 532 5.53 9.26 -19.32
C PRO A 532 5.60 10.79 -19.48
N LEU A 533 5.93 11.49 -18.41
CA LEU A 533 6.23 12.92 -18.50
C LEU A 533 7.58 13.05 -19.19
N GLU A 534 7.64 13.79 -20.30
CA GLU A 534 8.91 14.12 -20.96
C GLU A 534 9.80 14.89 -19.98
N GLY A 535 10.99 14.35 -19.72
CA GLY A 535 11.88 14.88 -18.69
C GLY A 535 11.63 14.34 -17.28
N GLY A 536 10.93 13.20 -17.15
CA GLY A 536 10.49 12.55 -15.88
C GLY A 536 11.58 11.98 -14.97
N GLY A 537 12.67 12.70 -14.85
CA GLY A 537 13.44 12.83 -13.63
C GLY A 537 12.82 13.96 -12.77
N PRO A 538 13.26 14.15 -11.53
CA PRO A 538 12.90 15.33 -10.77
C PRO A 538 13.14 16.51 -11.70
N VAL A 539 12.08 17.32 -11.93
CA VAL A 539 12.22 18.53 -12.73
C VAL A 539 13.45 19.22 -12.18
N ARG A 540 14.54 19.17 -12.92
CA ARG A 540 15.66 20.04 -12.62
C ARG A 540 15.11 21.44 -12.87
N ALA A 541 14.39 21.95 -11.87
CA ALA A 541 14.11 23.36 -11.81
C ALA A 541 15.48 23.99 -11.98
N ARG A 542 15.72 24.60 -13.13
CA ARG A 542 16.93 25.40 -13.30
C ARG A 542 16.81 26.45 -12.22
N LEU A 543 17.55 26.25 -11.15
CA LEU A 543 17.62 27.21 -10.08
C LEU A 543 18.16 28.50 -10.72
N PRO A 544 17.63 29.67 -10.38
CA PRO A 544 18.26 30.91 -10.74
C PRO A 544 19.74 30.82 -10.40
N GLU A 545 20.63 31.25 -11.28
CA GLU A 545 22.10 31.12 -11.13
C GLU A 545 22.62 31.54 -9.74
N ARG A 546 21.98 32.57 -9.15
CA ARG A 546 22.31 33.02 -7.79
C ARG A 546 22.01 31.92 -6.74
N GLN A 547 20.89 31.21 -6.86
CA GLN A 547 20.52 30.15 -5.92
C GLN A 547 21.39 28.92 -6.14
N GLU A 548 21.72 28.61 -7.38
CA GLU A 548 22.63 27.50 -7.70
C GLU A 548 24.03 27.76 -7.13
N ARG A 549 24.56 28.97 -7.27
CA ARG A 549 25.84 29.35 -6.67
C ARG A 549 25.85 29.25 -5.16
N VAL A 550 24.79 29.69 -4.49
CA VAL A 550 24.65 29.55 -3.03
C VAL A 550 24.61 28.10 -2.59
N LEU A 551 23.82 27.25 -3.27
CA LEU A 551 23.78 25.83 -2.96
C LEU A 551 25.10 25.11 -3.23
N ARG A 552 25.80 25.46 -4.33
CA ARG A 552 27.13 24.91 -4.61
C ARG A 552 28.15 25.35 -3.54
N ALA A 553 28.07 26.57 -3.06
CA ALA A 553 28.91 27.03 -1.96
C ALA A 553 28.64 26.24 -0.66
N TYR A 554 27.37 26.04 -0.28
CA TYR A 554 27.05 25.23 0.88
C TYR A 554 27.51 23.77 0.72
N CYS A 555 27.33 23.17 -0.45
CA CYS A 555 27.83 21.82 -0.69
C CYS A 555 29.37 21.76 -0.59
N ALA A 556 30.07 22.76 -1.12
CA ALA A 556 31.52 22.86 -1.04
C ALA A 556 32.00 23.03 0.41
N ASP A 557 31.31 23.86 1.21
CA ASP A 557 31.64 24.07 2.62
C ASP A 557 31.39 22.81 3.47
N MET A 558 30.26 22.12 3.24
CA MET A 558 30.01 20.83 3.87
C MET A 558 31.06 19.79 3.48
N TRP A 559 31.44 19.73 2.19
CA TRP A 559 32.48 18.81 1.74
C TRP A 559 33.84 19.13 2.35
N ARG A 560 34.18 20.43 2.45
CA ARG A 560 35.41 20.88 3.08
C ARG A 560 35.48 20.45 4.55
N PHE A 561 34.36 20.59 5.28
CA PHE A 561 34.27 20.12 6.66
C PHE A 561 34.65 18.63 6.75
N TYR A 562 34.11 17.77 5.90
CA TYR A 562 34.47 16.35 5.89
C TYR A 562 35.91 16.12 5.44
N ALA A 563 36.39 16.82 4.40
CA ALA A 563 37.74 16.68 3.91
C ALA A 563 38.81 17.12 4.94
N GLU A 564 38.50 18.08 5.78
CA GLU A 564 39.41 18.59 6.81
C GLU A 564 39.34 17.79 8.12
N ASN A 565 38.20 17.18 8.44
CA ASN A 565 37.96 16.55 9.73
C ASN A 565 37.95 15.03 9.69
N VAL A 566 37.73 14.41 8.52
CA VAL A 566 37.74 12.95 8.36
C VAL A 566 39.16 12.52 8.01
N SER A 567 39.85 11.95 8.98
CA SER A 567 41.23 11.52 8.84
C SER A 567 41.48 10.22 9.62
N GLU A 568 42.63 9.61 9.44
CA GLU A 568 43.07 8.47 10.26
C GLU A 568 43.07 8.80 11.77
N ALA A 569 43.43 10.04 12.13
CA ALA A 569 43.45 10.52 13.50
C ALA A 569 42.04 10.61 14.11
N THR A 570 40.99 10.74 13.30
CA THR A 570 39.60 10.78 13.74
C THR A 570 38.84 9.48 13.45
N ASN A 571 39.57 8.38 13.19
CA ASN A 571 38.99 7.07 12.79
C ASN A 571 38.09 7.15 11.54
N HIS A 572 38.35 8.11 10.64
CA HIS A 572 37.56 8.38 9.46
C HIS A 572 36.08 8.75 9.75
N LEU A 573 35.82 9.36 10.91
CA LEU A 573 34.49 9.87 11.32
C LEU A 573 34.41 11.37 11.19
#